data_a199c2a5af632de7020650174956578e
#
_entry.id   a199c2a5af632de7020650174956578e
#
_cell.length_a   1.000
_cell.length_b   1.000
_cell.length_c   1.000
_cell.angle_alpha   90.00
_cell.angle_beta   90.00
_cell.angle_gamma   90.00
#
_symmetry.space_group_name_H-M   'P 1'
#
loop_
_entity.id
_entity.type
_entity.pdbx_description
1 polymer ?
#
loop_
_entity_poly.entity_id
_entity_poly.type
_entity_poly.pdbx_seq_one_letter_code
_entity_poly.pdbx_strand_id
1 'polypeptide(L)'
;MATASSAAVPLFARASRSEAAPARVQPKSPREPSVVTLEVNGRDQRLTIDVRTTLLDALREHLGLTGTKKGCDHGQCGACTVLLDGRRVLSCLTLAVAAQGHRTTTIEGLSNGDGTLHPMQQAFVDHDAFQCGYCTPGQIMSAVACVNEGHAASDEDIREYMSGNLCRCGAYPNIVAAIRTASSGRRV
;
A
#
# COMPACT_ATOMS: atom_id res chain seq x y z
N MET A 1 -78.04 -51.73 30.38
CA MET A 1 -76.99 -51.16 31.21
C MET A 1 -75.69 -51.20 30.39
N ALA A 2 -75.30 -50.08 29.83
CA ALA A 2 -74.08 -49.96 29.00
C ALA A 2 -73.15 -48.99 29.70
N THR A 3 -72.00 -49.46 30.10
CA THR A 3 -70.94 -48.69 30.79
C THR A 3 -70.01 -48.15 29.72
N ALA A 4 -69.96 -46.83 29.64
CA ALA A 4 -69.00 -46.13 28.76
C ALA A 4 -67.64 -46.01 29.45
N SER A 5 -66.62 -46.61 28.86
CA SER A 5 -65.22 -46.46 29.30
C SER A 5 -64.58 -45.30 28.58
N SER A 6 -64.24 -44.26 29.33
CA SER A 6 -63.53 -43.08 28.79
C SER A 6 -61.99 -43.34 28.86
N ALA A 7 -61.36 -43.41 27.72
CA ALA A 7 -59.90 -43.47 27.58
C ALA A 7 -59.28 -42.10 27.64
N ALA A 8 -58.44 -41.82 28.63
CA ALA A 8 -57.67 -40.58 28.76
C ALA A 8 -56.45 -40.63 27.82
N VAL A 9 -56.32 -39.66 26.90
CA VAL A 9 -55.16 -39.51 26.00
C VAL A 9 -54.12 -38.68 26.74
N PRO A 10 -52.86 -39.16 26.92
CA PRO A 10 -51.84 -38.34 27.54
C PRO A 10 -51.38 -37.20 26.62
N LEU A 11 -51.49 -35.96 27.14
CA LEU A 11 -50.93 -34.76 26.51
C LEU A 11 -49.41 -34.78 26.66
N PHE A 12 -48.69 -35.20 25.63
CA PHE A 12 -47.25 -35.00 25.58
C PHE A 12 -46.95 -33.51 25.40
N ALA A 13 -46.56 -32.82 26.46
CA ALA A 13 -46.00 -31.49 26.41
C ALA A 13 -44.64 -31.53 25.65
N ARG A 14 -44.67 -31.08 24.44
CA ARG A 14 -43.47 -30.92 23.60
C ARG A 14 -42.70 -29.73 24.15
N ALA A 15 -41.65 -29.98 24.94
CA ALA A 15 -40.71 -28.95 25.37
C ALA A 15 -40.01 -28.37 24.13
N SER A 16 -40.39 -27.17 23.73
CA SER A 16 -39.70 -26.41 22.70
C SER A 16 -38.30 -26.06 23.23
N ARG A 17 -37.27 -26.74 22.74
CA ARG A 17 -35.90 -26.30 22.94
C ARG A 17 -35.75 -24.98 22.24
N SER A 18 -35.68 -23.90 23.02
CA SER A 18 -35.25 -22.60 22.53
C SER A 18 -33.78 -22.74 22.12
N GLU A 19 -33.53 -22.91 20.80
CA GLU A 19 -32.20 -22.72 20.25
C GLU A 19 -31.79 -21.29 20.50
N ALA A 20 -30.80 -21.08 21.34
CA ALA A 20 -30.20 -19.75 21.53
C ALA A 20 -29.70 -19.26 20.17
N ALA A 21 -30.24 -18.13 19.72
CA ALA A 21 -29.79 -17.50 18.50
C ALA A 21 -28.28 -17.25 18.58
N PRO A 22 -27.51 -17.52 17.50
CA PRO A 22 -26.09 -17.29 17.51
C PRO A 22 -25.78 -15.85 17.93
N ALA A 23 -24.85 -15.68 18.87
CA ALA A 23 -24.45 -14.36 19.35
C ALA A 23 -24.07 -13.48 18.14
N ARG A 24 -24.80 -12.40 17.91
CA ARG A 24 -24.47 -11.41 16.89
C ARG A 24 -23.08 -10.89 17.22
N VAL A 25 -22.07 -11.24 16.38
CA VAL A 25 -20.77 -10.57 16.41
C VAL A 25 -21.02 -9.11 16.09
N GLN A 26 -20.93 -8.25 17.09
CA GLN A 26 -21.05 -6.82 16.89
C GLN A 26 -19.83 -6.35 16.08
N PRO A 27 -20.00 -5.64 14.97
CA PRO A 27 -18.86 -5.11 14.21
C PRO A 27 -18.07 -4.18 15.13
N LYS A 28 -16.76 -4.40 15.22
CA LYS A 28 -15.84 -3.53 15.94
C LYS A 28 -15.97 -2.10 15.40
N SER A 29 -16.02 -1.11 16.27
CA SER A 29 -16.06 0.29 15.83
C SER A 29 -14.84 0.61 14.95
N PRO A 30 -15.00 1.25 13.78
CA PRO A 30 -13.86 1.65 12.95
C PRO A 30 -12.88 2.59 13.66
N ARG A 31 -13.30 3.22 14.75
CA ARG A 31 -12.47 4.12 15.57
C ARG A 31 -11.64 3.37 16.62
N GLU A 32 -11.95 2.10 16.87
CA GLU A 32 -11.13 1.30 17.78
C GLU A 32 -9.83 0.90 17.08
N PRO A 33 -8.66 1.16 17.70
CA PRO A 33 -7.39 0.77 17.12
C PRO A 33 -7.36 -0.72 16.82
N SER A 34 -6.83 -1.06 15.67
CA SER A 34 -6.65 -2.45 15.23
C SER A 34 -5.18 -2.75 15.05
N VAL A 35 -4.80 -4.00 15.33
CA VAL A 35 -3.44 -4.46 15.07
C VAL A 35 -3.33 -4.78 13.58
N VAL A 36 -2.40 -4.11 12.91
CA VAL A 36 -2.08 -4.27 11.49
C VAL A 36 -0.63 -4.72 11.39
N THR A 37 -0.36 -5.77 10.64
CA THR A 37 1.01 -6.23 10.35
C THR A 37 1.33 -5.93 8.88
N LEU A 38 2.37 -5.12 8.65
CA LEU A 38 2.85 -4.74 7.33
C LEU A 38 4.24 -5.33 7.11
N GLU A 39 4.46 -5.96 5.98
CA GLU A 39 5.82 -6.25 5.52
C GLU A 39 6.35 -5.01 4.78
N VAL A 40 7.34 -4.32 5.38
CA VAL A 40 7.93 -3.11 4.84
C VAL A 40 9.44 -3.28 4.72
N ASN A 41 9.96 -3.16 3.49
CA ASN A 41 11.39 -3.32 3.19
C ASN A 41 11.97 -4.64 3.74
N GLY A 42 11.21 -5.74 3.57
CA GLY A 42 11.59 -7.08 4.01
C GLY A 42 11.53 -7.31 5.52
N ARG A 43 10.85 -6.45 6.27
CA ARG A 43 10.65 -6.57 7.72
C ARG A 43 9.19 -6.47 8.09
N ASP A 44 8.74 -7.36 8.97
CA ASP A 44 7.39 -7.28 9.55
C ASP A 44 7.32 -6.16 10.58
N GLN A 45 6.34 -5.28 10.40
CA GLN A 45 6.05 -4.14 11.25
C GLN A 45 4.65 -4.29 11.83
N ARG A 46 4.56 -4.39 13.15
CA ARG A 46 3.27 -4.52 13.85
C ARG A 46 2.86 -3.18 14.43
N LEU A 47 1.73 -2.65 13.96
CA LEU A 47 1.20 -1.34 14.34
C LEU A 47 -0.18 -1.50 14.98
N THR A 48 -0.48 -0.65 15.95
CA THR A 48 -1.82 -0.48 16.51
C THR A 48 -2.37 0.86 16.04
N ILE A 49 -3.21 0.84 15.03
CA ILE A 49 -3.67 2.04 14.30
C ILE A 49 -5.18 2.00 14.04
N ASP A 50 -5.75 3.16 13.74
CA ASP A 50 -7.11 3.28 13.21
C ASP A 50 -7.15 2.63 11.81
N VAL A 51 -8.20 1.85 11.50
CA VAL A 51 -8.34 1.15 10.20
C VAL A 51 -8.43 2.12 9.00
N ARG A 52 -8.71 3.40 9.25
CA ARG A 52 -8.72 4.47 8.23
C ARG A 52 -7.35 5.07 7.96
N THR A 53 -6.30 4.66 8.71
CA THR A 53 -4.93 5.14 8.52
C THR A 53 -4.46 4.75 7.13
N THR A 54 -3.99 5.75 6.36
CA THR A 54 -3.40 5.50 5.04
C THR A 54 -2.05 4.78 5.18
N LEU A 55 -1.64 4.05 4.15
CA LEU A 55 -0.30 3.46 4.11
C LEU A 55 0.77 4.55 4.22
N LEU A 56 0.54 5.73 3.61
CA LEU A 56 1.44 6.88 3.71
C LEU A 56 1.64 7.31 5.17
N ASP A 57 0.56 7.47 5.93
CA ASP A 57 0.64 7.87 7.34
C ASP A 57 1.25 6.77 8.20
N ALA A 58 0.93 5.50 7.93
CA ALA A 58 1.56 4.38 8.62
C ALA A 58 3.08 4.38 8.43
N LEU A 59 3.56 4.58 7.19
CA LEU A 59 4.99 4.65 6.88
C LEU A 59 5.66 5.83 7.57
N ARG A 60 5.09 7.03 7.46
CA ARG A 60 5.72 8.27 7.91
C ARG A 60 5.61 8.51 9.41
N GLU A 61 4.38 8.41 9.95
CA GLU A 61 4.07 8.85 11.30
C GLU A 61 4.22 7.73 12.33
N HIS A 62 4.07 6.46 11.90
CA HIS A 62 4.20 5.33 12.82
C HIS A 62 5.53 4.59 12.68
N LEU A 63 6.08 4.48 11.46
CA LEU A 63 7.35 3.77 11.22
C LEU A 63 8.56 4.71 11.06
N GLY A 64 8.34 6.03 10.95
CA GLY A 64 9.43 7.00 10.77
C GLY A 64 10.09 6.95 9.38
N LEU A 65 9.50 6.24 8.41
CA LEU A 65 10.00 6.14 7.03
C LEU A 65 9.54 7.39 6.26
N THR A 66 10.28 8.48 6.40
CA THR A 66 9.92 9.81 5.90
C THR A 66 10.33 10.08 4.45
N GLY A 67 11.00 9.14 3.80
CA GLY A 67 11.38 9.22 2.39
C GLY A 67 10.16 9.32 1.47
N THR A 68 9.12 8.52 1.70
CA THR A 68 7.83 8.67 1.03
C THR A 68 7.16 9.98 1.44
N LYS A 69 6.80 10.85 0.48
CA LYS A 69 6.39 12.24 0.76
C LYS A 69 4.88 12.44 0.68
N LYS A 70 4.35 13.22 1.63
CA LYS A 70 2.96 13.69 1.60
C LYS A 70 2.90 15.03 0.85
N GLY A 71 2.57 14.97 -0.46
CA GLY A 71 2.39 16.16 -1.29
C GLY A 71 0.92 16.62 -1.28
N CYS A 72 0.10 16.08 -2.18
CA CYS A 72 -1.31 16.47 -2.33
C CYS A 72 -2.27 15.76 -1.39
N ASP A 73 -1.90 14.57 -0.90
CA ASP A 73 -2.72 13.68 -0.04
C ASP A 73 -4.07 13.24 -0.65
N HIS A 74 -4.20 13.32 -1.98
CA HIS A 74 -5.42 12.92 -2.70
C HIS A 74 -5.13 12.33 -4.10
N GLY A 75 -3.96 11.70 -4.26
CA GLY A 75 -3.68 10.87 -5.43
C GLY A 75 -3.22 11.59 -6.70
N GLN A 76 -2.93 12.90 -6.67
CA GLN A 76 -2.66 13.69 -7.88
C GLN A 76 -1.17 13.89 -8.20
N CYS A 77 -0.28 13.88 -7.21
CA CYS A 77 1.09 14.33 -7.41
C CYS A 77 2.15 13.23 -7.52
N GLY A 78 1.84 12.01 -7.12
CA GLY A 78 2.78 10.89 -7.16
C GLY A 78 3.93 10.91 -6.15
N ALA A 79 4.07 11.96 -5.31
CA ALA A 79 5.17 12.07 -4.34
C ALA A 79 5.16 10.95 -3.27
N CYS A 80 4.02 10.31 -3.08
CA CYS A 80 3.80 9.22 -2.13
C CYS A 80 3.90 7.83 -2.76
N THR A 81 4.40 7.69 -3.99
CA THR A 81 4.50 6.40 -4.67
C THR A 81 5.41 5.44 -3.90
N VAL A 82 4.92 4.23 -3.68
CA VAL A 82 5.65 3.06 -3.16
C VAL A 82 5.39 1.87 -4.07
N LEU A 83 6.14 0.78 -3.90
CA LEU A 83 5.83 -0.49 -4.58
C LEU A 83 5.10 -1.41 -3.61
N LEU A 84 3.98 -1.94 -4.04
CA LEU A 84 3.22 -3.00 -3.36
C LEU A 84 3.27 -4.24 -4.25
N ASP A 85 3.95 -5.29 -3.79
CA ASP A 85 4.28 -6.49 -4.59
C ASP A 85 4.94 -6.16 -5.94
N GLY A 86 5.81 -5.15 -5.94
CA GLY A 86 6.53 -4.70 -7.14
C GLY A 86 5.72 -3.76 -8.05
N ARG A 87 4.45 -3.48 -7.74
CA ARG A 87 3.60 -2.57 -8.52
C ARG A 87 3.51 -1.21 -7.85
N ARG A 88 3.62 -0.14 -8.61
CA ARG A 88 3.48 1.22 -8.06
C ARG A 88 2.06 1.49 -7.57
N VAL A 89 1.95 2.01 -6.37
CA VAL A 89 0.70 2.47 -5.77
C VAL A 89 0.89 3.82 -5.10
N LEU A 90 -0.20 4.58 -5.02
CA LEU A 90 -0.22 5.85 -4.29
C LEU A 90 -0.59 5.57 -2.83
N SER A 91 0.40 5.62 -1.94
CA SER A 91 0.20 5.25 -0.53
C SER A 91 -0.77 6.17 0.22
N CYS A 92 -1.02 7.41 -0.26
CA CYS A 92 -2.05 8.29 0.29
C CYS A 92 -3.49 7.82 0.00
N LEU A 93 -3.70 7.00 -1.03
CA LEU A 93 -5.00 6.41 -1.38
C LEU A 93 -5.12 4.92 -0.98
N THR A 94 -4.07 4.35 -0.43
CA THR A 94 -4.04 2.95 0.03
C THR A 94 -4.21 2.93 1.54
N LEU A 95 -5.17 2.19 2.07
CA LEU A 95 -5.29 1.99 3.51
C LEU A 95 -4.21 1.02 4.00
N ALA A 96 -3.63 1.29 5.17
CA ALA A 96 -2.63 0.40 5.78
C ALA A 96 -3.18 -1.02 5.98
N VAL A 97 -4.44 -1.16 6.38
CA VAL A 97 -5.10 -2.47 6.54
C VAL A 97 -5.21 -3.24 5.21
N ALA A 98 -5.30 -2.55 4.08
CA ALA A 98 -5.36 -3.17 2.75
C ALA A 98 -3.98 -3.64 2.26
N ALA A 99 -2.90 -3.14 2.85
CA ALA A 99 -1.54 -3.55 2.52
C ALA A 99 -1.06 -4.77 3.34
N GLN A 100 -1.88 -5.29 4.26
CA GLN A 100 -1.55 -6.52 4.99
C GLN A 100 -1.43 -7.71 4.04
N GLY A 101 -0.40 -8.54 4.23
CA GLY A 101 -0.12 -9.69 3.39
C GLY A 101 0.54 -9.35 2.05
N HIS A 102 0.85 -8.07 1.81
CA HIS A 102 1.57 -7.58 0.65
C HIS A 102 2.94 -7.03 1.06
N ARG A 103 3.93 -7.14 0.16
CA ARG A 103 5.27 -6.58 0.37
C ARG A 103 5.30 -5.12 -0.06
N THR A 104 5.56 -4.23 0.90
CA THR A 104 5.72 -2.80 0.64
C THR A 104 7.20 -2.47 0.52
N THR A 105 7.63 -1.89 -0.61
CA THR A 105 8.97 -1.34 -0.78
C THR A 105 8.89 0.18 -0.87
N THR A 106 9.63 0.86 -0.02
CA THR A 106 9.77 2.32 -0.02
C THR A 106 11.14 2.72 -0.58
N ILE A 107 11.37 4.02 -0.75
CA ILE A 107 12.66 4.54 -1.24
C ILE A 107 13.84 4.11 -0.35
N GLU A 108 13.62 3.96 0.95
CA GLU A 108 14.64 3.50 1.90
C GLU A 108 14.99 2.03 1.70
N GLY A 109 14.09 1.25 1.13
CA GLY A 109 14.28 -0.18 0.87
C GLY A 109 14.83 -0.51 -0.52
N LEU A 110 15.12 0.48 -1.36
CA LEU A 110 15.72 0.23 -2.68
C LEU A 110 17.21 -0.08 -2.61
N SER A 111 17.96 0.54 -1.69
CA SER A 111 19.40 0.29 -1.52
C SER A 111 19.62 -1.04 -0.81
N ASN A 112 20.75 -1.69 -1.10
CA ASN A 112 21.09 -3.03 -0.57
C ASN A 112 21.52 -3.04 0.91
N GLY A 113 21.39 -1.93 1.64
CA GLY A 113 21.75 -1.84 3.07
C GLY A 113 23.25 -1.73 3.36
N ASP A 114 24.11 -1.84 2.35
CA ASP A 114 25.57 -1.65 2.42
C ASP A 114 26.01 -0.21 2.11
N GLY A 115 25.03 0.69 1.89
CA GLY A 115 25.28 2.07 1.45
C GLY A 115 25.37 2.26 -0.05
N THR A 116 25.32 1.18 -0.85
CA THR A 116 25.32 1.26 -2.31
C THR A 116 23.93 1.70 -2.79
N LEU A 117 23.90 2.78 -3.58
CA LEU A 117 22.68 3.26 -4.19
C LEU A 117 22.16 2.26 -5.22
N HIS A 118 20.84 2.15 -5.29
CA HIS A 118 20.19 1.45 -6.39
C HIS A 118 20.51 2.14 -7.73
N PRO A 119 20.68 1.41 -8.86
CA PRO A 119 21.05 2.03 -10.15
C PRO A 119 20.19 3.22 -10.55
N MET A 120 18.89 3.16 -10.27
CA MET A 120 17.98 4.30 -10.53
C MET A 120 18.29 5.50 -9.62
N GLN A 121 18.61 5.28 -8.34
CA GLN A 121 19.00 6.35 -7.43
C GLN A 121 20.31 7.01 -7.91
N GLN A 122 21.29 6.20 -8.32
CA GLN A 122 22.56 6.70 -8.85
C GLN A 122 22.33 7.51 -10.13
N ALA A 123 21.52 7.02 -11.06
CA ALA A 123 21.22 7.74 -12.30
C ALA A 123 20.54 9.11 -12.02
N PHE A 124 19.69 9.20 -11.00
CA PHE A 124 19.09 10.48 -10.60
C PHE A 124 20.13 11.46 -10.06
N VAL A 125 21.17 10.99 -9.37
CA VAL A 125 22.30 11.80 -8.93
C VAL A 125 23.15 12.25 -10.14
N ASP A 126 23.51 11.32 -11.02
CA ASP A 126 24.41 11.56 -12.14
C ASP A 126 23.82 12.56 -13.17
N HIS A 127 22.49 12.61 -13.27
CA HIS A 127 21.79 13.47 -14.21
C HIS A 127 21.16 14.73 -13.57
N ASP A 128 21.45 15.03 -12.30
CA ASP A 128 20.80 16.13 -11.56
C ASP A 128 19.26 16.08 -11.72
N ALA A 129 18.66 14.89 -11.64
CA ALA A 129 17.24 14.65 -11.92
C ALA A 129 16.32 15.15 -10.79
N PHE A 130 16.76 16.14 -10.04
CA PHE A 130 16.01 16.79 -8.95
C PHE A 130 16.55 18.20 -8.69
N GLN A 131 15.74 19.03 -8.01
CA GLN A 131 16.17 20.31 -7.45
C GLN A 131 15.86 20.36 -5.96
N CYS A 132 14.61 20.62 -5.55
CA CYS A 132 14.25 20.64 -4.13
C CYS A 132 14.23 19.26 -3.48
N GLY A 133 14.22 18.19 -4.25
CA GLY A 133 14.24 16.79 -3.76
C GLY A 133 12.90 16.27 -3.25
N TYR A 134 11.85 17.09 -3.12
CA TYR A 134 10.60 16.67 -2.49
C TYR A 134 9.88 15.56 -3.25
N CYS A 135 9.74 15.66 -4.57
CA CYS A 135 9.09 14.63 -5.39
C CYS A 135 10.02 13.44 -5.72
N THR A 136 11.33 13.59 -5.48
CA THR A 136 12.35 12.65 -5.95
C THR A 136 12.14 11.22 -5.50
N PRO A 137 11.80 10.91 -4.24
CA PRO A 137 11.50 9.53 -3.83
C PRO A 137 10.37 8.90 -4.65
N GLY A 138 9.26 9.62 -4.84
CA GLY A 138 8.13 9.14 -5.65
C GLY A 138 8.49 9.00 -7.13
N GLN A 139 9.31 9.89 -7.69
CA GLN A 139 9.82 9.80 -9.06
C GLN A 139 10.67 8.54 -9.23
N ILE A 140 11.61 8.27 -8.32
CA ILE A 140 12.48 7.08 -8.37
C ILE A 140 11.65 5.80 -8.26
N MET A 141 10.70 5.71 -7.31
CA MET A 141 9.84 4.53 -7.15
C MET A 141 9.00 4.26 -8.40
N SER A 142 8.44 5.32 -9.01
CA SER A 142 7.71 5.21 -10.27
C SER A 142 8.61 4.84 -11.45
N ALA A 143 9.84 5.36 -11.49
CA ALA A 143 10.81 5.06 -12.52
C ALA A 143 11.24 3.57 -12.49
N VAL A 144 11.50 3.02 -11.30
CA VAL A 144 11.79 1.59 -11.13
C VAL A 144 10.64 0.75 -11.68
N ALA A 145 9.39 1.08 -11.33
CA ALA A 145 8.22 0.37 -11.85
C ALA A 145 8.09 0.54 -13.37
N CYS A 146 8.29 1.74 -13.91
CA CYS A 146 8.24 2.03 -15.35
C CYS A 146 9.20 1.12 -16.14
N VAL A 147 10.44 0.97 -15.66
CA VAL A 147 11.44 0.08 -16.28
C VAL A 147 11.03 -1.38 -16.15
N ASN A 148 10.59 -1.83 -14.98
CA ASN A 148 10.20 -3.21 -14.73
C ASN A 148 8.92 -3.62 -15.49
N GLU A 149 8.03 -2.67 -15.75
CA GLU A 149 6.82 -2.82 -16.56
C GLU A 149 7.13 -2.80 -18.07
N GLY A 150 8.37 -2.50 -18.48
CA GLY A 150 8.81 -2.46 -19.89
C GLY A 150 8.49 -1.15 -20.63
N HIS A 151 8.18 -0.08 -19.91
CA HIS A 151 7.76 1.21 -20.46
C HIS A 151 8.88 2.28 -20.48
N ALA A 152 10.11 1.83 -20.70
CA ALA A 152 11.28 2.72 -20.81
C ALA A 152 12.00 2.56 -22.16
N ALA A 153 11.28 2.14 -23.21
CA ALA A 153 11.84 1.92 -24.55
C ALA A 153 12.16 3.22 -25.28
N SER A 154 11.35 4.26 -25.08
CA SER A 154 11.53 5.59 -25.67
C SER A 154 11.31 6.70 -24.65
N ASP A 155 11.72 7.93 -24.99
CA ASP A 155 11.46 9.10 -24.16
C ASP A 155 9.96 9.40 -24.04
N GLU A 156 9.21 9.12 -25.10
CA GLU A 156 7.77 9.28 -25.16
C GLU A 156 7.08 8.33 -24.18
N ASP A 157 7.47 7.04 -24.20
CA ASP A 157 6.96 6.03 -23.25
C ASP A 157 7.24 6.47 -21.81
N ILE A 158 8.49 6.88 -21.53
CA ILE A 158 8.86 7.33 -20.18
C ILE A 158 7.99 8.51 -19.75
N ARG A 159 7.78 9.53 -20.61
CA ARG A 159 6.94 10.69 -20.28
C ARG A 159 5.51 10.28 -20.00
N GLU A 160 4.95 9.39 -20.80
CA GLU A 160 3.58 8.90 -20.63
C GLU A 160 3.44 8.15 -19.28
N TYR A 161 4.30 7.16 -19.04
CA TYR A 161 4.21 6.32 -17.84
C TYR A 161 4.66 7.02 -16.55
N MET A 162 5.39 8.13 -16.66
CA MET A 162 5.78 8.98 -15.52
C MET A 162 4.83 10.19 -15.32
N SER A 163 3.81 10.36 -16.15
CA SER A 163 2.92 11.52 -16.14
C SER A 163 2.18 11.75 -14.82
N GLY A 164 1.96 10.67 -14.05
CA GLY A 164 1.37 10.73 -12.70
C GLY A 164 2.27 11.28 -11.60
N ASN A 165 3.56 11.57 -11.90
CA ASN A 165 4.52 12.06 -10.93
C ASN A 165 4.92 13.51 -11.24
N LEU A 166 4.41 14.45 -10.44
CA LEU A 166 4.61 15.88 -10.67
C LEU A 166 5.93 16.38 -10.05
N CYS A 167 6.67 17.17 -10.82
CA CYS A 167 7.84 17.92 -10.34
C CYS A 167 7.61 19.42 -10.51
N ARG A 168 7.39 20.14 -9.40
CA ARG A 168 7.15 21.60 -9.46
C ARG A 168 8.37 22.40 -9.90
N CYS A 169 9.57 21.87 -9.71
CA CYS A 169 10.82 22.47 -10.16
C CYS A 169 11.09 22.29 -11.67
N GLY A 170 10.32 21.41 -12.34
CA GLY A 170 10.45 21.19 -13.78
C GLY A 170 11.63 20.31 -14.20
N ALA A 171 12.17 19.45 -13.33
CA ALA A 171 13.33 18.61 -13.64
C ALA A 171 13.02 17.45 -14.62
N TYR A 172 11.92 17.51 -15.36
CA TYR A 172 11.45 16.41 -16.23
C TYR A 172 12.46 15.95 -17.28
N PRO A 173 13.20 16.86 -17.99
CA PRO A 173 14.19 16.40 -18.96
C PRO A 173 15.27 15.52 -18.33
N ASN A 174 15.77 15.91 -17.16
CA ASN A 174 16.80 15.19 -16.42
C ASN A 174 16.26 13.88 -15.85
N ILE A 175 15.00 13.85 -15.38
CA ILE A 175 14.34 12.63 -14.93
C ILE A 175 14.23 11.60 -16.07
N VAL A 176 13.83 12.03 -17.28
CA VAL A 176 13.77 11.16 -18.46
C VAL A 176 15.17 10.63 -18.81
N ALA A 177 16.19 11.50 -18.81
CA ALA A 177 17.58 11.10 -19.09
C ALA A 177 18.10 10.08 -18.06
N ALA A 178 17.80 10.28 -16.76
CA ALA A 178 18.17 9.34 -15.69
C ALA A 178 17.52 7.96 -15.90
N ILE A 179 16.23 7.93 -16.22
CA ILE A 179 15.51 6.68 -16.47
C ILE A 179 16.07 5.94 -17.69
N ARG A 180 16.36 6.68 -18.77
CA ARG A 180 17.03 6.11 -19.98
C ARG A 180 18.36 5.47 -19.66
N THR A 181 19.19 6.15 -18.88
CA THR A 181 20.49 5.61 -18.46
C THR A 181 20.35 4.36 -17.61
N ALA A 182 19.48 4.39 -16.60
CA ALA A 182 19.24 3.23 -15.74
C ALA A 182 18.65 2.03 -16.51
N SER A 183 17.73 2.27 -17.47
CA SER A 183 17.10 1.20 -18.27
C SER A 183 18.04 0.52 -19.24
N SER A 184 19.05 1.24 -19.78
CA SER A 184 20.03 0.68 -20.73
C SER A 184 21.03 -0.28 -20.09
N GLY A 185 21.19 -0.24 -18.76
CA GLY A 185 22.12 -1.05 -17.99
C GLY A 185 21.60 -2.41 -17.50
N ARG A 186 20.37 -2.82 -17.80
CA ARG A 186 19.62 -4.01 -17.34
C ARG A 186 18.50 -3.72 -16.33
N ARG A 187 17.59 -4.74 -16.16
CA ARG A 187 16.49 -4.75 -15.18
C ARG A 187 16.90 -4.14 -13.85
N VAL A 188 16.23 -3.10 -13.51
CA VAL A 188 16.43 -2.29 -12.32
C VAL A 188 15.55 -2.82 -11.19
#